data_7074ae57e9aea098732fea2e058e8ffb
#
_entry.id   7074ae57e9aea098732fea2e058e8ffb
#
_cell.length_a   1.000
_cell.length_b   1.000
_cell.length_c   1.000
_cell.angle_alpha   90.00
_cell.angle_beta   90.00
_cell.angle_gamma   90.00
#
_symmetry.space_group_name_H-M   'P 1'
#
loop_
_entity.id
_entity.type
_entity.pdbx_description
1 polymer ?
#
loop_
_entity_poly.entity_id
_entity_poly.type
_entity_poly.pdbx_seq_one_letter_code
_entity_poly.pdbx_strand_id
1 'polypeptide(L)'
;MAKRSTGYSMMDVLALLRQVPISVYIIPVVVSLFAYVLLGATLWLLVTPYWKDLAGEWDVIGRYVAIVAWVLCFPILFNMMLSMALGLLFDPLASKVDALLHTDDHKSMSVGQQWLDSVVRTGCLLLLHSVAFIVAAMIPVAGLLINGAASFVSALVLVTTPAAVHRGLTFASHLKLITSKFGIREFVFGILAATLLSNPLLQVIALVPLVIMGQIMTRNWLMD
;
A
#
# COMPACT_ATOMS: atom_id res chain seq x y z
N MET A 1 35.95 -8.28 -11.01
CA MET A 1 34.56 -8.08 -11.45
C MET A 1 34.17 -6.64 -11.09
N ALA A 2 33.97 -5.78 -12.08
CA ALA A 2 33.69 -4.37 -11.87
C ALA A 2 32.26 -4.23 -11.33
N LYS A 3 32.14 -3.67 -10.13
CA LYS A 3 30.87 -3.27 -9.50
C LYS A 3 30.19 -2.23 -10.41
N ARG A 4 29.34 -2.67 -11.35
CA ARG A 4 28.50 -1.73 -12.10
C ARG A 4 27.55 -1.11 -11.09
N SER A 5 27.85 0.12 -10.67
CA SER A 5 26.89 1.00 -10.02
C SER A 5 25.82 1.34 -11.06
N THR A 6 24.83 0.49 -11.19
CA THR A 6 23.71 0.73 -12.09
C THR A 6 22.76 1.70 -11.41
N GLY A 7 23.12 2.98 -11.38
CA GLY A 7 22.17 4.03 -11.14
C GLY A 7 21.19 4.05 -12.31
N TYR A 8 20.00 3.47 -12.13
CA TYR A 8 18.94 3.62 -13.13
C TYR A 8 18.57 5.08 -13.26
N SER A 9 18.54 5.55 -14.48
CA SER A 9 18.17 6.93 -14.79
C SER A 9 16.64 7.06 -14.75
N MET A 10 16.15 8.27 -14.57
CA MET A 10 14.72 8.59 -14.71
C MET A 10 14.19 8.17 -16.10
N MET A 11 15.06 8.16 -17.11
CA MET A 11 14.72 7.71 -18.47
C MET A 11 14.42 6.22 -18.55
N ASP A 12 15.10 5.39 -17.74
CA ASP A 12 14.84 3.95 -17.69
C ASP A 12 13.46 3.68 -17.06
N VAL A 13 13.10 4.43 -16.02
CA VAL A 13 11.76 4.36 -15.40
C VAL A 13 10.69 4.78 -16.42
N LEU A 14 10.89 5.85 -17.18
CA LEU A 14 9.96 6.30 -18.21
C LEU A 14 9.83 5.30 -19.36
N ALA A 15 10.93 4.67 -19.77
CA ALA A 15 10.91 3.60 -20.77
C ALA A 15 10.12 2.38 -20.30
N LEU A 16 10.28 1.99 -19.04
CA LEU A 16 9.50 0.93 -18.38
C LEU A 16 8.01 1.25 -18.33
N LEU A 17 7.66 2.47 -17.94
CA LEU A 17 6.27 2.92 -17.86
C LEU A 17 5.53 2.81 -19.20
N ARG A 18 6.22 3.10 -20.32
CA ARG A 18 5.64 2.97 -21.67
C ARG A 18 5.33 1.54 -22.08
N GLN A 19 5.99 0.56 -21.46
CA GLN A 19 5.81 -0.87 -21.76
C GLN A 19 4.78 -1.54 -20.89
N VAL A 20 4.33 -0.87 -19.82
CA VAL A 20 3.33 -1.41 -18.88
C VAL A 20 1.93 -1.25 -19.47
N PRO A 21 1.16 -2.32 -19.68
CA PRO A 21 -0.19 -2.22 -20.21
C PRO A 21 -1.11 -1.48 -19.23
N ILE A 22 -2.05 -0.72 -19.75
CA ILE A 22 -2.97 0.13 -18.97
C ILE A 22 -3.80 -0.68 -17.95
N SER A 23 -4.05 -1.95 -18.23
CA SER A 23 -4.74 -2.86 -17.32
C SER A 23 -4.02 -3.02 -15.98
N VAL A 24 -2.68 -2.98 -15.97
CA VAL A 24 -1.88 -3.08 -14.75
C VAL A 24 -2.10 -1.88 -13.84
N TYR A 25 -2.46 -0.72 -14.39
CA TYR A 25 -2.79 0.47 -13.62
C TYR A 25 -4.21 0.40 -13.06
N ILE A 26 -5.14 -0.07 -13.87
CA ILE A 26 -6.57 0.04 -13.58
C ILE A 26 -7.06 -1.12 -12.72
N ILE A 27 -6.64 -2.35 -12.99
CA ILE A 27 -7.16 -3.55 -12.32
C ILE A 27 -7.01 -3.48 -10.79
N PRO A 28 -5.85 -3.18 -10.21
CA PRO A 28 -5.72 -3.12 -8.74
C PRO A 28 -6.59 -2.03 -8.12
N VAL A 29 -6.71 -0.89 -8.79
CA VAL A 29 -7.54 0.21 -8.31
C VAL A 29 -9.03 -0.17 -8.34
N VAL A 30 -9.49 -0.77 -9.44
CA VAL A 30 -10.89 -1.21 -9.57
C VAL A 30 -11.22 -2.31 -8.57
N VAL A 31 -10.35 -3.31 -8.42
CA VAL A 31 -10.52 -4.39 -7.45
C VAL A 31 -10.56 -3.85 -6.03
N SER A 32 -9.67 -2.93 -5.69
CA SER A 32 -9.62 -2.30 -4.36
C SER A 32 -10.85 -1.44 -4.08
N LEU A 33 -11.30 -0.68 -5.08
CA LEU A 33 -12.52 0.12 -4.99
C LEU A 33 -13.77 -0.76 -4.80
N PHE A 34 -13.85 -1.84 -5.58
CA PHE A 34 -14.94 -2.80 -5.48
C PHE A 34 -14.96 -3.46 -4.09
N ALA A 35 -13.81 -3.91 -3.60
CA ALA A 35 -13.67 -4.49 -2.27
C ALA A 35 -14.07 -3.50 -1.16
N TYR A 36 -13.67 -2.23 -1.30
CA TYR A 36 -14.05 -1.18 -0.36
C TYR A 36 -15.58 -0.96 -0.32
N VAL A 37 -16.21 -0.83 -1.49
CA VAL A 37 -17.67 -0.67 -1.59
C VAL A 37 -18.40 -1.89 -1.04
N LEU A 38 -17.92 -3.10 -1.36
CA LEU A 38 -18.50 -4.35 -0.86
C LEU A 38 -18.42 -4.44 0.66
N LEU A 39 -17.27 -4.08 1.24
CA LEU A 39 -17.10 -4.03 2.70
C LEU A 39 -18.08 -3.05 3.34
N GLY A 40 -18.22 -1.83 2.79
CA GLY A 40 -19.15 -0.83 3.28
C GLY A 40 -20.60 -1.30 3.22
N ALA A 41 -20.99 -1.88 2.09
CA ALA A 41 -22.33 -2.44 1.91
C ALA A 41 -22.59 -3.59 2.90
N THR A 42 -21.63 -4.49 3.09
CA THR A 42 -21.76 -5.59 4.05
C THR A 42 -21.91 -5.08 5.48
N LEU A 43 -21.05 -4.15 5.90
CA LEU A 43 -21.14 -3.55 7.24
C LEU A 43 -22.48 -2.83 7.44
N TRP A 44 -22.94 -2.10 6.43
CA TRP A 44 -24.23 -1.42 6.47
C TRP A 44 -25.38 -2.41 6.64
N LEU A 45 -25.40 -3.48 5.86
CA LEU A 45 -26.44 -4.52 5.96
C LEU A 45 -26.41 -5.24 7.31
N LEU A 46 -25.23 -5.51 7.86
CA LEU A 46 -25.10 -6.17 9.17
C LEU A 46 -25.53 -5.26 10.33
N VAL A 47 -25.26 -3.96 10.25
CA VAL A 47 -25.53 -3.02 11.35
C VAL A 47 -26.97 -2.48 11.30
N THR A 48 -27.55 -2.34 10.11
CA THR A 48 -28.89 -1.75 9.93
C THR A 48 -29.99 -2.40 10.81
N PRO A 49 -30.07 -3.74 10.98
CA PRO A 49 -31.09 -4.34 11.83
C PRO A 49 -31.00 -3.92 13.29
N TYR A 50 -29.79 -3.66 13.78
CA TYR A 50 -29.53 -3.31 15.20
C TYR A 50 -29.42 -1.80 15.41
N TRP A 51 -29.51 -1.01 14.34
CA TRP A 51 -29.20 0.41 14.38
C TRP A 51 -30.13 1.20 15.29
N LYS A 52 -31.44 0.89 15.27
CA LYS A 52 -32.43 1.53 16.12
C LYS A 52 -32.19 1.28 17.61
N ASP A 53 -31.76 0.07 17.94
CA ASP A 53 -31.44 -0.31 19.30
C ASP A 53 -30.17 0.37 19.81
N LEU A 54 -29.21 0.61 18.91
CA LEU A 54 -27.93 1.26 19.23
C LEU A 54 -28.04 2.78 19.29
N ALA A 55 -28.80 3.39 18.39
CA ALA A 55 -28.84 4.84 18.22
C ALA A 55 -30.06 5.50 18.89
N GLY A 56 -31.13 4.77 19.17
CA GLY A 56 -32.35 5.29 19.77
C GLY A 56 -32.90 6.50 18.99
N GLU A 57 -33.15 7.61 19.72
CA GLU A 57 -33.65 8.86 19.12
C GLU A 57 -32.65 9.53 18.12
N TRP A 58 -31.37 9.14 18.16
CA TRP A 58 -30.32 9.67 17.28
C TRP A 58 -30.15 8.86 15.97
N ASP A 59 -31.11 8.02 15.61
CA ASP A 59 -31.03 7.11 14.45
C ASP A 59 -30.62 7.86 13.16
N VAL A 60 -31.28 8.97 12.85
CA VAL A 60 -31.02 9.73 11.61
C VAL A 60 -29.63 10.37 11.63
N ILE A 61 -29.28 11.04 12.73
CA ILE A 61 -27.98 11.72 12.86
C ILE A 61 -26.85 10.67 12.84
N GLY A 62 -27.03 9.56 13.57
CA GLY A 62 -26.05 8.50 13.62
C GLY A 62 -25.76 7.89 12.26
N ARG A 63 -26.76 7.72 11.38
CA ARG A 63 -26.54 7.23 10.00
C ARG A 63 -25.71 8.20 9.18
N TYR A 64 -25.98 9.52 9.25
CA TYR A 64 -25.14 10.50 8.59
C TYR A 64 -23.69 10.49 9.11
N VAL A 65 -23.51 10.43 10.42
CA VAL A 65 -22.18 10.33 11.03
C VAL A 65 -21.45 9.06 10.56
N ALA A 66 -22.12 7.91 10.48
CA ALA A 66 -21.55 6.68 9.99
C ALA A 66 -21.11 6.78 8.52
N ILE A 67 -21.92 7.40 7.65
CA ILE A 67 -21.57 7.62 6.24
C ILE A 67 -20.35 8.55 6.14
N VAL A 68 -20.36 9.66 6.88
CA VAL A 68 -19.24 10.62 6.87
C VAL A 68 -17.96 9.94 7.39
N ALA A 69 -18.05 9.17 8.48
CA ALA A 69 -16.91 8.41 9.01
C ALA A 69 -16.39 7.41 7.97
N TRP A 70 -17.28 6.69 7.26
CA TRP A 70 -16.90 5.77 6.19
C TRP A 70 -16.12 6.48 5.07
N VAL A 71 -16.63 7.64 4.61
CA VAL A 71 -15.96 8.44 3.57
C VAL A 71 -14.59 8.94 4.07
N LEU A 72 -14.50 9.38 5.32
CA LEU A 72 -13.23 9.84 5.90
C LEU A 72 -12.21 8.71 6.09
N CYS A 73 -12.68 7.47 6.31
CA CYS A 73 -11.82 6.29 6.40
C CYS A 73 -11.37 5.79 5.01
N PHE A 74 -11.93 6.31 3.90
CA PHE A 74 -11.62 5.86 2.54
C PHE A 74 -10.12 5.80 2.24
N PRO A 75 -9.30 6.83 2.48
CA PRO A 75 -7.89 6.77 2.11
C PRO A 75 -7.14 5.64 2.81
N ILE A 76 -7.48 5.38 4.07
CA ILE A 76 -6.83 4.35 4.89
C ILE A 76 -7.26 2.95 4.41
N LEU A 77 -8.56 2.69 4.39
CA LEU A 77 -9.11 1.39 4.02
C LEU A 77 -8.81 1.03 2.56
N PHE A 78 -8.90 2.01 1.67
CA PHE A 78 -8.57 1.82 0.26
C PHE A 78 -7.09 1.45 0.06
N ASN A 79 -6.16 2.15 0.72
CA ASN A 79 -4.73 1.83 0.67
C ASN A 79 -4.43 0.43 1.21
N MET A 80 -5.18 -0.03 2.21
CA MET A 80 -5.04 -1.39 2.74
C MET A 80 -5.48 -2.44 1.73
N MET A 81 -6.66 -2.26 1.13
CA MET A 81 -7.17 -3.16 0.09
C MET A 81 -6.28 -3.15 -1.13
N LEU A 82 -5.74 -1.98 -1.48
CA LEU A 82 -4.77 -1.85 -2.53
C LEU A 82 -3.46 -2.60 -2.21
N SER A 83 -2.99 -2.57 -0.97
CA SER A 83 -1.82 -3.35 -0.54
C SER A 83 -2.02 -4.85 -0.72
N MET A 84 -3.22 -5.36 -0.37
CA MET A 84 -3.59 -6.75 -0.65
C MET A 84 -3.60 -7.06 -2.15
N ALA A 85 -4.27 -6.21 -2.94
CA ALA A 85 -4.36 -6.37 -4.38
C ALA A 85 -2.99 -6.32 -5.06
N LEU A 86 -2.10 -5.43 -4.62
CA LEU A 86 -0.75 -5.32 -5.14
C LEU A 86 0.08 -6.58 -4.90
N GLY A 87 -0.03 -7.19 -3.72
CA GLY A 87 0.67 -8.43 -3.41
C GLY A 87 0.26 -9.60 -4.31
N LEU A 88 -0.99 -9.62 -4.77
CA LEU A 88 -1.55 -10.71 -5.58
C LEU A 88 -1.49 -10.44 -7.10
N LEU A 89 -1.69 -9.18 -7.52
CA LEU A 89 -1.89 -8.83 -8.93
C LEU A 89 -0.65 -8.25 -9.60
N PHE A 90 0.35 -7.84 -8.83
CA PHE A 90 1.54 -7.15 -9.36
C PHE A 90 2.72 -8.08 -9.66
N ASP A 91 2.60 -9.37 -9.41
CA ASP A 91 3.65 -10.33 -9.78
C ASP A 91 4.02 -10.25 -11.27
N PRO A 92 3.05 -10.13 -12.23
CA PRO A 92 3.37 -9.92 -13.64
C PRO A 92 4.13 -8.61 -13.92
N LEU A 93 3.88 -7.54 -13.16
CA LEU A 93 4.61 -6.28 -13.28
C LEU A 93 6.04 -6.46 -12.74
N ALA A 94 6.17 -7.08 -11.57
CA ALA A 94 7.45 -7.36 -10.95
C ALA A 94 8.33 -8.21 -11.88
N SER A 95 7.78 -9.27 -12.47
CA SER A 95 8.46 -10.11 -13.46
C SER A 95 8.94 -9.32 -14.68
N LYS A 96 8.11 -8.42 -15.23
CA LYS A 96 8.50 -7.58 -16.37
C LYS A 96 9.62 -6.61 -16.02
N VAL A 97 9.53 -5.98 -14.85
CA VAL A 97 10.59 -5.07 -14.38
C VAL A 97 11.89 -5.84 -14.16
N ASP A 98 11.85 -7.02 -13.54
CA ASP A 98 13.04 -7.85 -13.32
C ASP A 98 13.63 -8.37 -14.64
N ALA A 99 12.81 -8.77 -15.60
CA ALA A 99 13.28 -9.16 -16.93
C ALA A 99 14.01 -8.02 -17.66
N LEU A 100 13.51 -6.79 -17.57
CA LEU A 100 14.13 -5.60 -18.14
C LEU A 100 15.41 -5.19 -17.40
N LEU A 101 15.47 -5.51 -16.11
CA LEU A 101 16.67 -5.28 -15.29
C LEU A 101 17.66 -6.44 -15.32
N HIS A 102 17.41 -7.47 -16.16
CA HIS A 102 18.24 -8.69 -16.30
C HIS A 102 18.52 -9.38 -14.95
N THR A 103 17.49 -9.51 -14.10
CA THR A 103 17.60 -10.19 -12.82
C THR A 103 16.63 -11.36 -12.77
N ASP A 104 17.17 -12.56 -12.51
CA ASP A 104 16.43 -13.82 -12.41
C ASP A 104 16.21 -14.26 -10.92
N ASP A 105 16.12 -13.33 -9.98
CA ASP A 105 16.01 -13.64 -8.55
C ASP A 105 14.57 -13.98 -8.11
N HIS A 106 13.82 -14.66 -8.98
CA HIS A 106 12.46 -15.08 -8.65
C HIS A 106 12.46 -16.23 -7.63
N LYS A 107 12.00 -15.95 -6.40
CA LYS A 107 11.64 -16.97 -5.40
C LYS A 107 10.13 -16.93 -5.23
N SER A 108 9.43 -17.85 -5.87
CA SER A 108 7.97 -17.91 -5.74
C SER A 108 7.57 -18.33 -4.32
N MET A 109 6.76 -17.51 -3.66
CA MET A 109 5.96 -17.96 -2.52
C MET A 109 4.79 -18.79 -3.04
N SER A 110 4.36 -19.82 -2.30
CA SER A 110 3.10 -20.47 -2.61
C SER A 110 1.92 -19.49 -2.49
N VAL A 111 0.86 -19.69 -3.26
CA VAL A 111 -0.34 -18.81 -3.23
C VAL A 111 -0.90 -18.66 -1.82
N GLY A 112 -0.91 -19.75 -1.02
CA GLY A 112 -1.36 -19.71 0.37
C GLY A 112 -0.46 -18.83 1.26
N GLN A 113 0.86 -18.88 1.05
CA GLN A 113 1.80 -18.03 1.78
C GLN A 113 1.66 -16.56 1.39
N GLN A 114 1.48 -16.26 0.10
CA GLN A 114 1.22 -14.89 -0.37
C GLN A 114 -0.07 -14.33 0.25
N TRP A 115 -1.11 -15.15 0.32
CA TRP A 115 -2.38 -14.77 0.94
C TRP A 115 -2.21 -14.46 2.43
N LEU A 116 -1.59 -15.37 3.17
CA LEU A 116 -1.34 -15.20 4.59
C LEU A 116 -0.48 -13.95 4.86
N ASP A 117 0.59 -13.77 4.10
CA ASP A 117 1.47 -12.60 4.23
C ASP A 117 0.72 -11.29 3.94
N SER A 118 -0.15 -11.27 2.92
CA SER A 118 -0.98 -10.11 2.59
C SER A 118 -1.97 -9.77 3.70
N VAL A 119 -2.59 -10.77 4.33
CA VAL A 119 -3.49 -10.58 5.48
C VAL A 119 -2.73 -10.03 6.68
N VAL A 120 -1.57 -10.61 7.01
CA VAL A 120 -0.71 -10.14 8.12
C VAL A 120 -0.26 -8.71 7.87
N ARG A 121 0.21 -8.40 6.68
CA ARG A 121 0.65 -7.06 6.26
C ARG A 121 -0.46 -6.04 6.43
N THR A 122 -1.64 -6.35 5.88
CA THR A 122 -2.83 -5.49 5.96
C THR A 122 -3.27 -5.28 7.41
N GLY A 123 -3.30 -6.35 8.21
CA GLY A 123 -3.64 -6.28 9.63
C GLY A 123 -2.68 -5.41 10.45
N CYS A 124 -1.38 -5.53 10.19
CA CYS A 124 -0.36 -4.69 10.86
C CYS A 124 -0.50 -3.21 10.47
N LEU A 125 -0.75 -2.91 9.18
CA LEU A 125 -0.97 -1.53 8.74
C LEU A 125 -2.28 -0.96 9.31
N LEU A 126 -3.34 -1.76 9.40
CA LEU A 126 -4.59 -1.37 10.05
C LEU A 126 -4.37 -1.02 11.51
N LEU A 127 -3.67 -1.88 12.24
CA LEU A 127 -3.35 -1.63 13.64
C LEU A 127 -2.54 -0.34 13.81
N LEU A 128 -1.55 -0.11 12.97
CA LEU A 128 -0.73 1.11 12.97
C LEU A 128 -1.61 2.36 12.80
N HIS A 129 -2.50 2.37 11.81
CA HIS A 129 -3.40 3.51 11.58
C HIS A 129 -4.46 3.65 12.68
N SER A 130 -4.96 2.54 13.24
CA SER A 130 -5.90 2.58 14.35
C SER A 130 -5.28 3.22 15.60
N VAL A 131 -4.05 2.84 15.93
CA VAL A 131 -3.30 3.44 17.05
C VAL A 131 -3.05 4.93 16.76
N ALA A 132 -2.62 5.27 15.54
CA ALA A 132 -2.40 6.66 15.13
C ALA A 132 -3.68 7.50 15.27
N PHE A 133 -4.84 6.95 14.90
CA PHE A 133 -6.14 7.61 15.03
C PHE A 133 -6.54 7.83 16.49
N ILE A 134 -6.37 6.82 17.35
CA ILE A 134 -6.66 6.93 18.79
C ILE A 134 -5.81 8.02 19.41
N VAL A 135 -4.50 8.04 19.13
CA VAL A 135 -3.61 9.09 19.65
C VAL A 135 -3.99 10.48 19.13
N ALA A 136 -4.40 10.57 17.85
CA ALA A 136 -4.87 11.84 17.28
C ALA A 136 -6.14 12.36 17.97
N ALA A 137 -7.03 11.46 18.36
CA ALA A 137 -8.23 11.83 19.10
C ALA A 137 -7.93 12.34 20.52
N MET A 138 -6.86 11.82 21.15
CA MET A 138 -6.46 12.22 22.49
C MET A 138 -5.56 13.46 22.50
N ILE A 139 -4.62 13.57 21.57
CA ILE A 139 -3.61 14.62 21.49
C ILE A 139 -3.48 15.06 20.02
N PRO A 140 -4.24 16.08 19.58
CA PRO A 140 -4.33 16.45 18.16
C PRO A 140 -2.98 16.73 17.48
N VAL A 141 -2.08 17.44 18.16
CA VAL A 141 -0.76 17.79 17.59
C VAL A 141 0.12 16.54 17.45
N ALA A 142 0.19 15.70 18.47
CA ALA A 142 0.91 14.43 18.40
C ALA A 142 0.28 13.49 17.36
N GLY A 143 -1.05 13.51 17.24
CA GLY A 143 -1.80 12.74 16.27
C GLY A 143 -1.45 13.08 14.82
N LEU A 144 -1.26 14.36 14.49
CA LEU A 144 -0.80 14.76 13.16
C LEU A 144 0.57 14.15 12.81
N LEU A 145 1.51 14.19 13.74
CA LEU A 145 2.85 13.64 13.54
C LEU A 145 2.80 12.09 13.39
N ILE A 146 2.04 11.43 14.26
CA ILE A 146 1.93 9.97 14.26
C ILE A 146 1.17 9.48 13.00
N ASN A 147 0.11 10.18 12.58
CA ASN A 147 -0.58 9.87 11.33
C ASN A 147 0.32 10.11 10.11
N GLY A 148 1.12 11.17 10.11
CA GLY A 148 2.12 11.40 9.08
C GLY A 148 3.14 10.27 9.01
N ALA A 149 3.67 9.84 10.15
CA ALA A 149 4.60 8.72 10.24
C ALA A 149 3.94 7.39 9.82
N ALA A 150 2.71 7.12 10.24
CA ALA A 150 1.96 5.93 9.84
C ALA A 150 1.71 5.90 8.32
N SER A 151 1.31 7.03 7.73
CA SER A 151 1.10 7.18 6.28
C SER A 151 2.41 7.00 5.51
N PHE A 152 3.50 7.55 6.02
CA PHE A 152 4.84 7.37 5.46
C PHE A 152 5.25 5.90 5.42
N VAL A 153 5.16 5.19 6.56
CA VAL A 153 5.52 3.77 6.66
C VAL A 153 4.61 2.94 5.74
N SER A 154 3.31 3.20 5.75
CA SER A 154 2.34 2.49 4.92
C SER A 154 2.61 2.69 3.43
N ALA A 155 2.91 3.92 3.00
CA ALA A 155 3.24 4.21 1.60
C ALA A 155 4.52 3.50 1.17
N LEU A 156 5.57 3.55 1.99
CA LEU A 156 6.84 2.89 1.69
C LEU A 156 6.66 1.36 1.58
N VAL A 157 5.96 0.75 2.54
CA VAL A 157 5.61 -0.68 2.50
C VAL A 157 4.79 -1.01 1.26
N LEU A 158 3.76 -0.20 0.96
CA LEU A 158 2.86 -0.42 -0.18
C LEU A 158 3.64 -0.50 -1.50
N VAL A 159 4.47 0.49 -1.79
CA VAL A 159 5.17 0.60 -3.09
C VAL A 159 6.30 -0.41 -3.25
N THR A 160 6.87 -0.93 -2.15
CA THR A 160 7.93 -1.95 -2.16
C THR A 160 7.40 -3.38 -2.01
N THR A 161 6.10 -3.55 -1.67
CA THR A 161 5.45 -4.86 -1.51
C THR A 161 5.55 -5.76 -2.74
N PRO A 162 5.26 -5.31 -3.98
CA PRO A 162 5.33 -6.18 -5.15
C PRO A 162 6.72 -6.80 -5.33
N ALA A 163 7.76 -6.00 -5.14
CA ALA A 163 9.14 -6.47 -5.22
C ALA A 163 9.50 -7.47 -4.11
N ALA A 164 9.00 -7.23 -2.89
CA ALA A 164 9.25 -8.11 -1.75
C ALA A 164 8.56 -9.47 -1.93
N VAL A 165 7.28 -9.47 -2.34
CA VAL A 165 6.50 -10.69 -2.58
C VAL A 165 7.10 -11.49 -3.74
N HIS A 166 7.48 -10.84 -4.84
CA HIS A 166 8.12 -11.47 -5.99
C HIS A 166 9.43 -12.19 -5.63
N ARG A 167 10.15 -11.70 -4.63
CA ARG A 167 11.38 -12.29 -4.10
C ARG A 167 11.17 -13.23 -2.91
N GLY A 168 9.93 -13.58 -2.60
CA GLY A 168 9.59 -14.49 -1.52
C GLY A 168 9.88 -13.95 -0.12
N LEU A 169 9.94 -12.63 0.04
CA LEU A 169 10.14 -12.00 1.34
C LEU A 169 8.82 -11.91 2.10
N THR A 170 8.78 -12.52 3.28
CA THR A 170 7.67 -12.33 4.22
C THR A 170 7.63 -10.88 4.71
N PHE A 171 6.48 -10.44 5.23
CA PHE A 171 6.31 -9.08 5.75
C PHE A 171 7.37 -8.72 6.81
N ALA A 172 7.68 -9.64 7.73
CA ALA A 172 8.70 -9.42 8.74
C ALA A 172 10.10 -9.24 8.13
N SER A 173 10.47 -10.06 7.14
CA SER A 173 11.74 -9.93 6.41
C SER A 173 11.81 -8.66 5.60
N HIS A 174 10.68 -8.25 4.99
CA HIS A 174 10.56 -7.01 4.26
C HIS A 174 10.74 -5.77 5.15
N LEU A 175 10.08 -5.73 6.32
CA LEU A 175 10.27 -4.65 7.29
C LEU A 175 11.72 -4.58 7.80
N LYS A 176 12.34 -5.74 8.09
CA LYS A 176 13.74 -5.81 8.48
C LYS A 176 14.66 -5.24 7.38
N LEU A 177 14.37 -5.55 6.12
CA LEU A 177 15.12 -5.01 4.98
C LEU A 177 14.96 -3.49 4.89
N ILE A 178 13.73 -2.97 4.93
CA ILE A 178 13.46 -1.52 4.94
C ILE A 178 14.24 -0.83 6.07
N THR A 179 14.11 -1.32 7.30
CA THR A 179 14.75 -0.70 8.46
C THR A 179 16.27 -0.77 8.43
N SER A 180 16.85 -1.85 7.90
CA SER A 180 18.30 -2.03 7.81
C SER A 180 18.96 -1.17 6.74
N LYS A 181 18.21 -0.80 5.69
CA LYS A 181 18.70 -0.02 4.54
C LYS A 181 18.12 1.39 4.48
N PHE A 182 17.41 1.78 5.56
CA PHE A 182 16.76 3.08 5.62
C PHE A 182 17.78 4.22 5.63
N GLY A 183 17.67 5.10 4.65
CA GLY A 183 18.54 6.26 4.50
C GLY A 183 17.79 7.47 3.96
N ILE A 184 18.52 8.49 3.55
CA ILE A 184 17.93 9.75 3.10
C ILE A 184 17.11 9.57 1.79
N ARG A 185 17.51 8.64 0.93
CA ARG A 185 16.80 8.34 -0.32
C ARG A 185 15.42 7.75 -0.03
N GLU A 186 15.37 6.77 0.87
CA GLU A 186 14.17 6.09 1.31
C GLU A 186 13.25 7.07 2.03
N PHE A 187 13.80 7.97 2.81
CA PHE A 187 13.05 9.03 3.48
C PHE A 187 12.38 9.97 2.47
N VAL A 188 13.12 10.50 1.51
CA VAL A 188 12.57 11.38 0.47
C VAL A 188 11.54 10.64 -0.39
N PHE A 189 11.84 9.42 -0.78
CA PHE A 189 10.92 8.58 -1.56
C PHE A 189 9.64 8.26 -0.78
N GLY A 190 9.74 7.93 0.50
CA GLY A 190 8.60 7.66 1.35
C GLY A 190 7.69 8.89 1.55
N ILE A 191 8.26 10.09 1.71
CA ILE A 191 7.47 11.34 1.76
C ILE A 191 6.73 11.55 0.42
N LEU A 192 7.42 11.41 -0.70
CA LEU A 192 6.83 11.55 -2.02
C LEU A 192 5.68 10.53 -2.21
N ALA A 193 5.93 9.26 -1.89
CA ALA A 193 4.93 8.21 -1.97
C ALA A 193 3.73 8.49 -1.06
N ALA A 194 3.96 8.87 0.21
CA ALA A 194 2.89 9.20 1.14
C ALA A 194 2.03 10.37 0.64
N THR A 195 2.66 11.42 0.11
CA THR A 195 1.96 12.59 -0.42
C THR A 195 1.10 12.25 -1.64
N LEU A 196 1.66 11.51 -2.60
CA LEU A 196 0.95 11.13 -3.82
C LEU A 196 -0.17 10.11 -3.58
N LEU A 197 0.07 9.15 -2.67
CA LEU A 197 -0.90 8.10 -2.35
C LEU A 197 -1.98 8.56 -1.36
N SER A 198 -1.80 9.70 -0.69
CA SER A 198 -2.85 10.30 0.16
C SER A 198 -3.99 10.92 -0.65
N ASN A 199 -3.74 11.26 -1.92
CA ASN A 199 -4.75 11.82 -2.80
C ASN A 199 -5.28 10.75 -3.76
N PRO A 200 -6.58 10.36 -3.70
CA PRO A 200 -7.14 9.28 -4.52
C PRO A 200 -6.96 9.49 -6.03
N LEU A 201 -6.99 10.73 -6.52
CA LEU A 201 -6.81 11.04 -7.94
C LEU A 201 -5.34 10.88 -8.36
N LEU A 202 -4.42 11.37 -7.55
CA LEU A 202 -2.98 11.22 -7.80
C LEU A 202 -2.55 9.77 -7.64
N GLN A 203 -3.17 9.02 -6.75
CA GLN A 203 -2.90 7.61 -6.50
C GLN A 203 -3.03 6.75 -7.77
N VAL A 204 -4.09 6.95 -8.56
CA VAL A 204 -4.30 6.20 -9.80
C VAL A 204 -3.13 6.40 -10.78
N ILE A 205 -2.62 7.62 -10.89
CA ILE A 205 -1.55 7.97 -11.83
C ILE A 205 -0.17 7.62 -11.27
N ALA A 206 0.05 7.87 -9.98
CA ALA A 206 1.35 7.73 -9.34
C ALA A 206 1.68 6.30 -8.90
N LEU A 207 0.68 5.44 -8.70
CA LEU A 207 0.87 4.11 -8.13
C LEU A 207 1.92 3.28 -8.90
N VAL A 208 1.76 3.14 -10.20
CA VAL A 208 2.65 2.30 -11.01
C VAL A 208 4.07 2.87 -11.09
N PRO A 209 4.30 4.18 -11.35
CA PRO A 209 5.62 4.77 -11.24
C PRO A 209 6.28 4.53 -9.88
N LEU A 210 5.52 4.72 -8.79
CA LEU A 210 6.04 4.51 -7.43
C LEU A 210 6.38 3.04 -7.16
N VAL A 211 5.56 2.10 -7.64
CA VAL A 211 5.83 0.66 -7.52
C VAL A 211 7.09 0.27 -8.30
N ILE A 212 7.28 0.77 -9.51
CA ILE A 212 8.51 0.54 -10.29
C ILE A 212 9.74 1.09 -9.56
N MET A 213 9.65 2.30 -9.04
CA MET A 213 10.74 2.89 -8.25
C MET A 213 11.00 2.09 -6.96
N GLY A 214 9.95 1.67 -6.27
CA GLY A 214 10.04 0.79 -5.10
C GLY A 214 10.69 -0.55 -5.40
N GLN A 215 10.44 -1.10 -6.58
CA GLN A 215 11.05 -2.36 -7.03
C GLN A 215 12.55 -2.19 -7.31
N ILE A 216 12.94 -1.12 -7.99
CA ILE A 216 14.36 -0.78 -8.22
C ILE A 216 15.08 -0.57 -6.88
N MET A 217 14.45 0.14 -5.95
CA MET A 217 14.99 0.40 -4.62
C MET A 217 15.17 -0.90 -3.83
N THR A 218 14.16 -1.76 -3.78
CA THR A 218 14.22 -3.06 -3.09
C THR A 218 15.32 -3.95 -3.66
N ARG A 219 15.49 -3.96 -4.98
CA ARG A 219 16.59 -4.66 -5.64
C ARG A 219 17.95 -4.16 -5.17
N ASN A 220 18.15 -2.84 -5.16
CA ASN A 220 19.41 -2.26 -4.72
C ASN A 220 19.75 -2.66 -3.27
N TRP A 221 18.74 -2.69 -2.39
CA TRP A 221 18.92 -3.13 -1.00
C TRP A 221 19.39 -4.58 -0.86
N LEU A 222 19.00 -5.45 -1.80
CA LEU A 222 19.38 -6.86 -1.76
C LEU A 222 20.77 -7.11 -2.37
N MET A 223 21.27 -6.18 -3.18
CA MET A 223 22.60 -6.28 -3.78
C MET A 223 23.72 -5.66 -2.93
N ASP A 224 23.37 -4.76 -2.00
CA ASP A 224 24.28 -4.13 -1.03
C ASP A 224 24.41 -4.96 0.26
#